data_7c1b8d3cd1da47754c1a07cf0bb38269
#
_entry.id   7c1b8d3cd1da47754c1a07cf0bb38269
#
_cell.length_a   1.000
_cell.length_b   1.000
_cell.length_c   1.000
_cell.angle_alpha   90.00
_cell.angle_beta   90.00
_cell.angle_gamma   90.00
#
_symmetry.space_group_name_H-M   'P 1'
#
loop_
_entity.id
_entity.type
_entity.pdbx_description
1 polymer ?
#
loop_
_entity_poly.entity_id
_entity_poly.type
_entity_poly.pdbx_seq_one_letter_code
_entity_poly.pdbx_strand_id
1 'polypeptide(L)'
;MQNLTRQELTLTRPDDWHLHLRDGAALKAVLPYTARQFARAIVMPNLKPPVRTVADAAAYRDRILAAIPADSPSTGQSADQSTGQSASGKRFEPLMTLYLTDNTTPDDILAAKESGFVKAVKYYPAGATTNSEFGVTNIRNCDAVFEAMQQANLPLLLHGEVTDHTVDVFDREKVFIAQQLMPLKQRFPELRVVMEHITTLDAVNFVLSQNNMAATITPQHLLFNRNMIFKGGIRPHFYCLPILKRETHRQALLEAAISGNPKFFLGTDSAPHTRNSKESDCGCAGCFSALHAIELYAEVFEQADALDKLEAFASFYGPDFYQLPRNTDTITLTKTSWRIPEEVPFTEAGPGSELVPLWAGNELTWKVV
;
A
#
# COMPACT_ATOMS: atom_id res chain seq x y z
N MET A 1 34.15 -26.66 -9.73
CA MET A 1 32.78 -26.16 -9.45
C MET A 1 32.95 -25.12 -8.37
N GLN A 2 32.89 -23.84 -8.73
CA GLN A 2 32.90 -22.76 -7.74
C GLN A 2 31.62 -22.86 -6.93
N ASN A 3 31.75 -22.97 -5.58
CA ASN A 3 30.67 -22.77 -4.67
C ASN A 3 30.15 -21.30 -4.86
N LEU A 4 29.12 -21.14 -5.68
CA LEU A 4 28.36 -19.90 -5.71
C LEU A 4 27.72 -19.79 -4.34
N THR A 5 28.33 -18.98 -3.46
CA THR A 5 27.69 -18.59 -2.20
C THR A 5 26.36 -17.94 -2.56
N ARG A 6 25.26 -18.58 -2.15
CA ARG A 6 23.90 -18.08 -2.37
C ARG A 6 23.82 -16.72 -1.71
N GLN A 7 23.60 -15.66 -2.49
CA GLN A 7 23.44 -14.32 -1.93
C GLN A 7 22.10 -14.25 -1.21
N GLU A 8 22.12 -13.84 0.05
CA GLU A 8 20.94 -13.67 0.89
C GLU A 8 20.82 -12.23 1.34
N LEU A 9 19.59 -11.75 1.45
CA LEU A 9 19.22 -10.44 2.00
C LEU A 9 18.22 -10.67 3.13
N THR A 10 18.64 -10.44 4.36
CA THR A 10 17.77 -10.53 5.53
C THR A 10 17.42 -9.12 6.00
N LEU A 11 16.13 -8.87 6.17
CA LEU A 11 15.56 -7.60 6.59
C LEU A 11 14.70 -7.81 7.83
N THR A 12 14.57 -6.79 8.70
CA THR A 12 13.46 -6.72 9.64
C THR A 12 12.17 -6.88 8.86
N ARG A 13 11.25 -7.74 9.34
CA ARG A 13 10.00 -8.02 8.63
C ARG A 13 9.23 -6.74 8.36
N PRO A 14 8.93 -6.39 7.09
CA PRO A 14 8.33 -5.12 6.71
C PRO A 14 6.86 -5.01 7.11
N ASP A 15 6.36 -3.78 7.06
CA ASP A 15 4.93 -3.46 7.12
C ASP A 15 4.47 -2.91 5.78
N ASP A 16 3.23 -3.21 5.38
CA ASP A 16 2.61 -2.62 4.20
C ASP A 16 1.69 -1.45 4.60
N TRP A 17 2.10 -0.23 4.26
CA TRP A 17 1.38 0.96 4.68
C TRP A 17 0.22 1.36 3.77
N HIS A 18 -0.11 0.51 2.76
CA HIS A 18 -1.29 0.69 1.90
C HIS A 18 -1.71 -0.62 1.25
N LEU A 19 -2.80 -1.23 1.70
CA LEU A 19 -3.24 -2.54 1.21
C LEU A 19 -4.76 -2.66 1.07
N HIS A 20 -5.22 -3.22 -0.06
CA HIS A 20 -6.62 -3.60 -0.27
C HIS A 20 -6.80 -5.11 -0.12
N LEU A 21 -7.47 -5.56 0.94
CA LEU A 21 -7.73 -6.98 1.19
C LEU A 21 -9.08 -7.46 0.63
N ARG A 22 -9.96 -6.53 0.23
CA ARG A 22 -11.34 -6.87 -0.14
C ARG A 22 -12.08 -7.55 1.02
N ASP A 23 -13.12 -8.38 0.72
CA ASP A 23 -13.90 -9.09 1.74
C ASP A 23 -14.32 -10.48 1.23
N GLY A 24 -14.88 -11.33 2.10
CA GLY A 24 -15.42 -12.63 1.76
C GLY A 24 -14.40 -13.60 1.17
N ALA A 25 -14.73 -14.22 0.03
CA ALA A 25 -13.84 -15.17 -0.66
C ALA A 25 -12.55 -14.50 -1.17
N ALA A 26 -12.66 -13.26 -1.65
CA ALA A 26 -11.51 -12.50 -2.12
C ALA A 26 -10.49 -12.23 -1.00
N LEU A 27 -10.95 -11.86 0.21
CA LEU A 27 -10.10 -11.70 1.38
C LEU A 27 -9.30 -12.98 1.68
N LYS A 28 -9.99 -14.13 1.71
CA LYS A 28 -9.35 -15.43 1.98
C LYS A 28 -8.29 -15.79 0.93
N ALA A 29 -8.51 -15.40 -0.32
CA ALA A 29 -7.60 -15.68 -1.42
C ALA A 29 -6.33 -14.83 -1.37
N VAL A 30 -6.41 -13.54 -1.00
CA VAL A 30 -5.26 -12.63 -1.08
C VAL A 30 -4.48 -12.48 0.22
N LEU A 31 -5.15 -12.63 1.38
CA LEU A 31 -4.51 -12.45 2.69
C LEU A 31 -3.26 -13.31 2.90
N PRO A 32 -3.19 -14.59 2.49
CA PRO A 32 -1.99 -15.40 2.65
C PRO A 32 -0.75 -14.81 1.97
N TYR A 33 -0.90 -14.17 0.81
CA TYR A 33 0.22 -13.56 0.10
C TYR A 33 0.83 -12.39 0.86
N THR A 34 -0.01 -11.53 1.44
CA THR A 34 0.43 -10.43 2.28
C THR A 34 1.00 -10.92 3.61
N ALA A 35 0.27 -11.80 4.30
CA ALA A 35 0.63 -12.26 5.64
C ALA A 35 1.97 -13.03 5.69
N ARG A 36 2.42 -13.64 4.59
CA ARG A 36 3.73 -14.28 4.55
C ARG A 36 4.89 -13.28 4.48
N GLN A 37 4.69 -12.07 3.95
CA GLN A 37 5.74 -11.08 3.73
C GLN A 37 5.75 -10.00 4.80
N PHE A 38 4.57 -9.51 5.19
CA PHE A 38 4.40 -8.36 6.05
C PHE A 38 3.94 -8.75 7.46
N ALA A 39 4.46 -8.05 8.46
CA ALA A 39 4.02 -8.22 9.85
C ALA A 39 2.68 -7.52 10.10
N ARG A 40 2.51 -6.34 9.52
CA ARG A 40 1.31 -5.50 9.62
C ARG A 40 0.96 -4.89 8.27
N ALA A 41 -0.29 -4.48 8.13
CA ALA A 41 -0.67 -3.62 7.02
C ALA A 41 -1.74 -2.59 7.42
N ILE A 42 -1.62 -1.38 6.86
CA ILE A 42 -2.72 -0.40 6.85
C ILE A 42 -3.74 -0.88 5.83
N VAL A 43 -4.92 -1.28 6.32
CA VAL A 43 -5.99 -1.85 5.50
C VAL A 43 -6.92 -0.75 5.03
N MET A 44 -7.08 -0.63 3.70
CA MET A 44 -7.94 0.38 3.09
C MET A 44 -9.42 0.08 3.30
N PRO A 45 -10.24 1.12 3.59
CA PRO A 45 -11.61 0.98 4.06
C PRO A 45 -12.67 0.96 2.95
N ASN A 46 -12.29 1.02 1.66
CA ASN A 46 -13.19 1.17 0.51
C ASN A 46 -13.87 -0.13 0.08
N LEU A 47 -14.55 -0.77 1.02
CA LEU A 47 -15.45 -1.89 0.75
C LEU A 47 -16.83 -1.42 0.24
N LYS A 48 -17.74 -2.34 0.01
CA LYS A 48 -19.18 -2.09 -0.27
C LYS A 48 -20.04 -2.83 0.76
N PRO A 49 -20.61 -2.13 1.74
CA PRO A 49 -20.45 -0.70 2.08
C PRO A 49 -19.04 -0.37 2.62
N PRO A 50 -18.63 0.91 2.57
CA PRO A 50 -17.34 1.32 3.10
C PRO A 50 -17.30 1.27 4.64
N VAL A 51 -16.09 1.09 5.20
CA VAL A 51 -15.83 1.05 6.65
C VAL A 51 -15.80 2.49 7.19
N ARG A 52 -16.89 2.96 7.77
CA ARG A 52 -17.06 4.38 8.18
C ARG A 52 -16.97 4.59 9.69
N THR A 53 -17.26 3.56 10.47
CA THR A 53 -17.33 3.65 11.93
C THR A 53 -16.33 2.68 12.58
N VAL A 54 -16.06 2.89 13.86
CA VAL A 54 -15.25 1.96 14.67
C VAL A 54 -15.88 0.56 14.71
N ALA A 55 -17.21 0.47 14.75
CA ALA A 55 -17.93 -0.80 14.73
C ALA A 55 -17.73 -1.53 13.39
N ASP A 56 -17.80 -0.84 12.25
CA ASP A 56 -17.52 -1.41 10.94
C ASP A 56 -16.05 -1.91 10.86
N ALA A 57 -15.13 -1.08 11.38
CA ALA A 57 -13.71 -1.41 11.40
C ALA A 57 -13.41 -2.64 12.29
N ALA A 58 -14.05 -2.76 13.44
CA ALA A 58 -13.96 -3.92 14.33
C ALA A 58 -14.47 -5.19 13.63
N ALA A 59 -15.66 -5.13 13.04
CA ALA A 59 -16.26 -6.24 12.32
C ALA A 59 -15.39 -6.69 11.12
N TYR A 60 -14.79 -5.74 10.39
CA TYR A 60 -13.89 -6.08 9.29
C TYR A 60 -12.58 -6.67 9.80
N ARG A 61 -12.00 -6.10 10.86
CA ARG A 61 -10.80 -6.63 11.53
C ARG A 61 -11.00 -8.07 11.98
N ASP A 62 -12.15 -8.39 12.58
CA ASP A 62 -12.46 -9.74 13.02
C ASP A 62 -12.53 -10.73 11.86
N ARG A 63 -13.12 -10.32 10.72
CA ARG A 63 -13.12 -11.15 9.49
C ARG A 63 -11.71 -11.39 8.94
N ILE A 64 -10.84 -10.37 8.96
CA ILE A 64 -9.44 -10.51 8.54
C ILE A 64 -8.72 -11.48 9.46
N LEU A 65 -8.83 -11.30 10.79
CA LEU A 65 -8.17 -12.16 11.77
C LEU A 65 -8.63 -13.62 11.69
N ALA A 66 -9.92 -13.85 11.43
CA ALA A 66 -10.48 -15.18 11.22
C ALA A 66 -10.02 -15.84 9.91
N ALA A 67 -9.64 -15.03 8.90
CA ALA A 67 -9.17 -15.52 7.61
C ALA A 67 -7.65 -15.80 7.56
N ILE A 68 -6.89 -15.40 8.58
CA ILE A 68 -5.44 -15.71 8.64
C ILE A 68 -5.29 -17.24 8.79
N PRO A 69 -4.57 -17.94 7.88
CA PRO A 69 -4.36 -19.38 8.00
C PRO A 69 -3.68 -19.74 9.33
N ALA A 70 -4.13 -20.86 9.92
CA ALA A 70 -3.56 -21.33 11.19
C ALA A 70 -2.06 -21.66 11.07
N ASP A 71 -1.65 -22.13 9.89
CA ASP A 71 -0.28 -22.51 9.52
C ASP A 71 0.48 -21.38 8.81
N SER A 72 0.03 -20.12 8.90
CA SER A 72 0.81 -19.00 8.37
C SER A 72 2.19 -19.05 9.03
N PRO A 73 3.28 -19.22 8.25
CA PRO A 73 4.60 -19.40 8.82
C PRO A 73 4.92 -18.18 9.68
N SER A 74 5.17 -18.42 10.96
CA SER A 74 6.00 -17.55 11.76
C SER A 74 7.39 -17.63 11.10
N THR A 75 7.70 -16.72 10.20
CA THR A 75 9.00 -16.64 9.55
C THR A 75 10.03 -16.22 10.59
N GLY A 76 10.74 -17.18 11.12
CA GLY A 76 11.73 -17.03 12.18
C GLY A 76 12.18 -18.41 12.64
N GLN A 77 12.47 -19.34 11.74
CA GLN A 77 13.17 -20.56 12.07
C GLN A 77 14.67 -20.38 11.86
N SER A 78 15.37 -19.98 12.90
CA SER A 78 16.63 -20.65 13.19
C SER A 78 16.26 -21.96 13.91
N ALA A 79 16.39 -23.06 13.20
CA ALA A 79 16.19 -24.39 13.79
C ALA A 79 17.35 -24.67 14.75
N ASP A 80 17.23 -24.24 15.99
CA ASP A 80 17.97 -24.82 17.09
C ASP A 80 17.09 -25.92 17.69
N GLN A 81 17.35 -27.15 17.30
CA GLN A 81 16.63 -28.36 17.77
C GLN A 81 16.89 -28.70 19.24
N SER A 82 17.56 -27.83 20.00
CA SER A 82 18.01 -28.21 21.35
C SER A 82 17.12 -27.75 22.52
N THR A 83 16.10 -26.91 22.33
CA THR A 83 15.35 -26.30 23.44
C THR A 83 13.84 -26.41 23.41
N GLY A 84 13.22 -27.11 22.46
CA GLY A 84 11.77 -27.42 22.54
C GLY A 84 10.81 -26.21 22.67
N GLN A 85 11.27 -24.97 22.55
CA GLN A 85 10.45 -23.78 22.55
C GLN A 85 10.20 -23.33 21.10
N SER A 86 8.99 -23.53 20.62
CA SER A 86 8.49 -22.95 19.39
C SER A 86 8.56 -21.42 19.52
N ALA A 87 9.47 -20.77 18.80
CA ALA A 87 9.44 -19.32 18.64
C ALA A 87 8.16 -18.96 17.89
N SER A 88 7.13 -18.51 18.62
CA SER A 88 5.89 -18.04 18.02
C SER A 88 6.17 -16.69 17.35
N GLY A 89 6.46 -16.69 16.04
CA GLY A 89 6.48 -15.47 15.26
C GLY A 89 5.12 -14.76 15.37
N LYS A 90 5.12 -13.44 15.43
CA LYS A 90 3.87 -12.67 15.54
C LYS A 90 2.99 -12.92 14.31
N ARG A 91 1.71 -13.21 14.53
CA ARG A 91 0.71 -13.27 13.45
C ARG A 91 0.60 -11.90 12.76
N PHE A 92 0.22 -11.90 11.48
CA PHE A 92 -0.13 -10.69 10.75
C PHE A 92 -1.16 -9.84 11.52
N GLU A 93 -0.90 -8.55 11.62
CA GLU A 93 -1.77 -7.60 12.33
C GLU A 93 -2.38 -6.59 11.34
N PRO A 94 -3.71 -6.58 11.14
CA PRO A 94 -4.37 -5.54 10.37
C PRO A 94 -4.49 -4.24 11.18
N LEU A 95 -3.93 -3.15 10.66
CA LEU A 95 -4.09 -1.80 11.16
C LEU A 95 -5.25 -1.15 10.42
N MET A 96 -6.36 -0.89 11.12
CA MET A 96 -7.60 -0.47 10.48
C MET A 96 -7.62 1.02 10.17
N THR A 97 -8.41 1.40 9.16
CA THR A 97 -8.68 2.79 8.79
C THR A 97 -10.18 3.03 8.67
N LEU A 98 -10.60 4.28 8.87
CA LEU A 98 -11.96 4.72 8.56
C LEU A 98 -12.02 5.40 7.20
N TYR A 99 -13.12 5.21 6.51
CA TYR A 99 -13.43 5.88 5.26
C TYR A 99 -14.01 7.27 5.54
N LEU A 100 -13.31 8.33 5.17
CA LEU A 100 -13.78 9.70 5.33
C LEU A 100 -14.91 10.03 4.35
N THR A 101 -15.96 10.60 4.84
CA THR A 101 -17.11 11.10 4.07
C THR A 101 -17.48 12.51 4.49
N ASP A 102 -18.34 13.18 3.73
CA ASP A 102 -18.91 14.50 4.13
C ASP A 102 -19.71 14.46 5.44
N ASN A 103 -20.10 13.25 5.89
CA ASN A 103 -20.88 13.06 7.13
C ASN A 103 -20.06 12.57 8.32
N THR A 104 -18.75 12.38 8.16
CA THR A 104 -17.86 12.02 9.26
C THR A 104 -17.80 13.16 10.28
N THR A 105 -17.83 12.83 11.57
CA THR A 105 -17.89 13.81 12.67
C THR A 105 -16.59 13.81 13.50
N PRO A 106 -16.32 14.87 14.27
CA PRO A 106 -15.24 14.87 15.26
C PRO A 106 -15.34 13.72 16.28
N ASP A 107 -16.56 13.34 16.68
CA ASP A 107 -16.78 12.23 17.63
C ASP A 107 -16.35 10.88 17.03
N ASP A 108 -16.53 10.66 15.72
CA ASP A 108 -16.00 9.47 15.04
C ASP A 108 -14.47 9.40 15.12
N ILE A 109 -13.79 10.55 15.07
CA ILE A 109 -12.33 10.64 15.19
C ILE A 109 -11.87 10.31 16.61
N LEU A 110 -12.56 10.83 17.63
CA LEU A 110 -12.25 10.51 19.01
C LEU A 110 -12.46 9.02 19.29
N ALA A 111 -13.59 8.45 18.86
CA ALA A 111 -13.87 7.02 18.98
C ALA A 111 -12.81 6.19 18.23
N ALA A 112 -12.40 6.60 17.03
CA ALA A 112 -11.33 5.94 16.27
C ALA A 112 -10.02 5.91 17.06
N LYS A 113 -9.62 7.04 17.65
CA LYS A 113 -8.41 7.14 18.47
C LYS A 113 -8.47 6.23 19.70
N GLU A 114 -9.60 6.25 20.41
CA GLU A 114 -9.83 5.45 21.61
C GLU A 114 -9.86 3.96 21.35
N SER A 115 -10.28 3.53 20.16
CA SER A 115 -10.33 2.12 19.76
C SER A 115 -8.97 1.41 19.82
N GLY A 116 -7.89 2.15 19.67
CA GLY A 116 -6.51 1.65 19.66
C GLY A 116 -6.11 0.83 18.42
N PHE A 117 -7.05 0.31 17.63
CA PHE A 117 -6.77 -0.48 16.42
C PHE A 117 -7.04 0.28 15.11
N VAL A 118 -7.79 1.37 15.13
CA VAL A 118 -7.89 2.32 14.02
C VAL A 118 -6.67 3.24 14.08
N LYS A 119 -5.88 3.24 13.00
CA LYS A 119 -4.58 3.95 12.98
C LYS A 119 -4.59 5.21 12.11
N ALA A 120 -5.59 5.37 11.26
CA ALA A 120 -5.70 6.52 10.37
C ALA A 120 -7.12 6.66 9.80
N VAL A 121 -7.36 7.79 9.12
CA VAL A 121 -8.58 8.02 8.34
C VAL A 121 -8.20 8.22 6.89
N LYS A 122 -8.85 7.52 5.97
CA LYS A 122 -8.57 7.55 4.54
C LYS A 122 -9.53 8.48 3.79
N TYR A 123 -8.97 9.46 3.13
CA TYR A 123 -9.65 10.37 2.23
C TYR A 123 -9.62 9.85 0.79
N TYR A 124 -10.79 9.77 0.19
CA TYR A 124 -10.98 9.62 -1.25
C TYR A 124 -11.78 10.80 -1.77
N PRO A 125 -11.33 11.52 -2.81
CA PRO A 125 -12.23 12.38 -3.58
C PRO A 125 -13.36 11.53 -4.18
N ALA A 126 -14.60 12.02 -4.14
CA ALA A 126 -15.75 11.30 -4.69
C ALA A 126 -15.52 10.96 -6.16
N GLY A 127 -15.58 9.67 -6.52
CA GLY A 127 -15.39 9.19 -7.89
C GLY A 127 -13.94 9.09 -8.38
N ALA A 128 -12.94 9.26 -7.51
CA ALA A 128 -11.52 9.23 -7.92
C ALA A 128 -11.02 7.83 -8.33
N THR A 129 -11.50 6.78 -7.67
CA THR A 129 -11.03 5.41 -7.87
C THR A 129 -12.12 4.39 -7.52
N THR A 130 -11.80 3.10 -7.55
CA THR A 130 -12.72 2.00 -7.22
C THR A 130 -13.37 2.19 -5.84
N ASN A 131 -14.71 2.08 -5.76
CA ASN A 131 -15.51 2.24 -4.54
C ASN A 131 -15.29 3.59 -3.82
N SER A 132 -15.10 4.66 -4.59
CA SER A 132 -14.95 6.02 -4.05
C SER A 132 -16.19 6.91 -4.26
N GLU A 133 -17.30 6.35 -4.66
CA GLU A 133 -18.57 7.05 -4.87
C GLU A 133 -19.12 7.74 -3.60
N PHE A 134 -18.79 7.20 -2.41
CA PHE A 134 -19.13 7.77 -1.11
C PHE A 134 -18.06 8.70 -0.54
N GLY A 135 -17.02 9.00 -1.32
CA GLY A 135 -15.91 9.87 -0.92
C GLY A 135 -16.36 11.31 -0.68
N VAL A 136 -15.39 12.12 -0.28
CA VAL A 136 -15.60 13.52 0.05
C VAL A 136 -15.86 14.32 -1.22
N THR A 137 -16.97 15.07 -1.25
CA THR A 137 -17.34 15.91 -2.40
C THR A 137 -16.58 17.23 -2.43
N ASN A 138 -16.31 17.79 -1.25
CA ASN A 138 -15.48 18.98 -1.07
C ASN A 138 -14.66 18.85 0.21
N ILE A 139 -13.34 18.91 0.10
CA ILE A 139 -12.42 18.75 1.23
C ILE A 139 -12.70 19.72 2.38
N ARG A 140 -13.29 20.90 2.08
CA ARG A 140 -13.68 21.90 3.10
C ARG A 140 -14.84 21.43 4.00
N ASN A 141 -15.64 20.48 3.57
CA ASN A 141 -16.72 19.92 4.40
C ASN A 141 -16.15 19.19 5.63
N CYS A 142 -14.88 18.78 5.58
CA CYS A 142 -14.21 18.02 6.62
C CYS A 142 -13.33 18.88 7.55
N ASP A 143 -13.38 20.21 7.50
CA ASP A 143 -12.48 21.08 8.29
C ASP A 143 -12.57 20.79 9.80
N ALA A 144 -13.76 20.58 10.37
CA ALA A 144 -13.91 20.20 11.78
C ALA A 144 -13.33 18.81 12.11
N VAL A 145 -13.41 17.89 11.16
CA VAL A 145 -12.83 16.53 11.28
C VAL A 145 -11.30 16.62 11.25
N PHE A 146 -10.72 17.44 10.37
CA PHE A 146 -9.27 17.63 10.31
C PHE A 146 -8.72 18.27 11.56
N GLU A 147 -9.45 19.23 12.16
CA GLU A 147 -9.08 19.78 13.46
C GLU A 147 -9.08 18.71 14.56
N ALA A 148 -10.11 17.87 14.63
CA ALA A 148 -10.16 16.76 15.58
C ALA A 148 -9.04 15.73 15.35
N MET A 149 -8.72 15.41 14.08
CA MET A 149 -7.62 14.52 13.74
C MET A 149 -6.27 15.09 14.18
N GLN A 150 -6.04 16.40 13.97
CA GLN A 150 -4.83 17.09 14.39
C GLN A 150 -4.67 17.01 15.92
N GLN A 151 -5.74 17.30 16.68
CA GLN A 151 -5.75 17.24 18.15
C GLN A 151 -5.56 15.82 18.67
N ALA A 152 -6.20 14.83 18.04
CA ALA A 152 -6.09 13.41 18.41
C ALA A 152 -4.76 12.76 17.95
N ASN A 153 -3.93 13.49 17.19
CA ASN A 153 -2.75 12.92 16.52
C ASN A 153 -3.08 11.64 15.73
N LEU A 154 -4.18 11.69 14.95
CA LEU A 154 -4.61 10.61 14.06
C LEU A 154 -4.31 10.98 12.61
N PRO A 155 -3.47 10.23 11.87
CA PRO A 155 -3.06 10.59 10.52
C PRO A 155 -4.19 10.59 9.49
N LEU A 156 -4.12 11.51 8.54
CA LEU A 156 -4.92 11.54 7.32
C LEU A 156 -4.15 10.88 6.17
N LEU A 157 -4.77 9.89 5.52
CA LEU A 157 -4.22 9.21 4.34
C LEU A 157 -4.96 9.71 3.10
N LEU A 158 -4.25 10.20 2.10
CA LEU A 158 -4.86 10.86 0.95
C LEU A 158 -4.70 10.04 -0.34
N HIS A 159 -5.80 9.79 -1.06
CA HIS A 159 -5.76 9.59 -2.49
C HIS A 159 -5.68 10.98 -3.15
N GLY A 160 -4.50 11.33 -3.64
CA GLY A 160 -4.16 12.72 -3.99
C GLY A 160 -4.45 13.06 -5.45
N GLU A 161 -5.68 12.90 -5.95
CA GLU A 161 -6.06 13.28 -7.31
C GLU A 161 -7.33 14.13 -7.33
N VAL A 162 -7.40 15.10 -8.25
CA VAL A 162 -8.67 15.78 -8.56
C VAL A 162 -9.52 14.89 -9.49
N THR A 163 -10.84 15.08 -9.42
CA THR A 163 -11.81 14.30 -10.21
C THR A 163 -12.44 15.10 -11.35
N ASP A 164 -12.01 16.34 -11.57
CA ASP A 164 -12.46 17.18 -12.68
C ASP A 164 -12.02 16.56 -14.01
N HIS A 165 -12.99 16.25 -14.87
CA HIS A 165 -12.76 15.61 -16.17
C HIS A 165 -12.04 16.52 -17.18
N THR A 166 -11.98 17.82 -16.94
CA THR A 166 -11.23 18.77 -17.78
C THR A 166 -9.73 18.74 -17.49
N VAL A 167 -9.32 18.17 -16.34
CA VAL A 167 -7.92 17.99 -15.98
C VAL A 167 -7.39 16.69 -16.58
N ASP A 168 -6.27 16.80 -17.33
CA ASP A 168 -5.58 15.65 -17.87
C ASP A 168 -5.27 14.62 -16.76
N VAL A 169 -5.54 13.35 -17.01
CA VAL A 169 -5.36 12.27 -16.04
C VAL A 169 -3.91 12.19 -15.50
N PHE A 170 -2.93 12.62 -16.29
CA PHE A 170 -1.53 12.66 -15.87
C PHE A 170 -1.17 13.85 -14.98
N ASP A 171 -2.01 14.88 -14.91
CA ASP A 171 -1.79 16.11 -14.13
C ASP A 171 -2.65 16.19 -12.86
N ARG A 172 -3.57 15.24 -12.65
CA ARG A 172 -4.53 15.25 -11.53
C ARG A 172 -3.87 15.34 -10.15
N GLU A 173 -2.77 14.64 -9.94
CA GLU A 173 -2.02 14.69 -8.68
C GLU A 173 -1.40 16.07 -8.44
N LYS A 174 -0.75 16.66 -9.44
CA LYS A 174 -0.18 18.01 -9.37
C LYS A 174 -1.23 19.06 -9.07
N VAL A 175 -2.39 18.98 -9.74
CA VAL A 175 -3.51 19.91 -9.53
C VAL A 175 -4.09 19.74 -8.13
N PHE A 176 -4.23 18.52 -7.62
CA PHE A 176 -4.67 18.23 -6.26
C PHE A 176 -3.74 18.87 -5.22
N ILE A 177 -2.43 18.73 -5.39
CA ILE A 177 -1.44 19.34 -4.49
C ILE A 177 -1.67 20.86 -4.43
N ALA A 178 -1.78 21.52 -5.58
CA ALA A 178 -1.90 22.97 -5.64
C ALA A 178 -3.24 23.48 -5.10
N GLN A 179 -4.34 22.81 -5.43
CA GLN A 179 -5.69 23.32 -5.17
C GLN A 179 -6.26 22.85 -3.82
N GLN A 180 -5.85 21.68 -3.33
CA GLN A 180 -6.46 21.08 -2.15
C GLN A 180 -5.46 20.82 -1.02
N LEU A 181 -4.34 20.17 -1.30
CA LEU A 181 -3.41 19.74 -0.27
C LEU A 181 -2.61 20.89 0.36
N MET A 182 -2.10 21.80 -0.48
CA MET A 182 -1.38 22.98 0.02
C MET A 182 -2.29 23.87 0.90
N PRO A 183 -3.52 24.24 0.50
CA PRO A 183 -4.45 24.94 1.38
C PRO A 183 -4.84 24.17 2.65
N LEU A 184 -4.95 22.83 2.57
CA LEU A 184 -5.21 22.00 3.73
C LEU A 184 -4.07 22.12 4.75
N LYS A 185 -2.82 21.94 4.33
CA LYS A 185 -1.64 22.05 5.21
C LYS A 185 -1.44 23.46 5.79
N GLN A 186 -1.86 24.51 5.09
CA GLN A 186 -1.85 25.88 5.62
C GLN A 186 -2.86 26.05 6.77
N ARG A 187 -4.06 25.43 6.67
CA ARG A 187 -5.08 25.50 7.72
C ARG A 187 -4.79 24.58 8.91
N PHE A 188 -4.22 23.42 8.65
CA PHE A 188 -3.94 22.38 9.66
C PHE A 188 -2.47 21.96 9.61
N PRO A 189 -1.55 22.85 10.06
CA PRO A 189 -0.09 22.62 9.92
C PRO A 189 0.39 21.40 10.72
N GLU A 190 -0.25 21.12 11.87
CA GLU A 190 0.12 19.99 12.74
C GLU A 190 -0.57 18.68 12.34
N LEU A 191 -1.54 18.71 11.42
CA LEU A 191 -2.16 17.49 10.92
C LEU A 191 -1.11 16.60 10.24
N ARG A 192 -0.96 15.38 10.74
CA ARG A 192 -0.10 14.38 10.12
C ARG A 192 -0.77 13.82 8.88
N VAL A 193 -0.07 13.87 7.74
CA VAL A 193 -0.61 13.48 6.45
C VAL A 193 0.32 12.48 5.78
N VAL A 194 -0.25 11.40 5.26
CA VAL A 194 0.41 10.51 4.30
C VAL A 194 -0.21 10.75 2.93
N MET A 195 0.57 11.26 1.98
CA MET A 195 0.18 11.26 0.58
C MET A 195 0.45 9.86 0.03
N GLU A 196 -0.61 9.10 -0.17
CA GLU A 196 -0.51 7.70 -0.55
C GLU A 196 -0.12 7.54 -2.03
N HIS A 197 0.64 6.46 -2.34
CA HIS A 197 0.98 6.01 -3.70
C HIS A 197 1.32 7.17 -4.65
N ILE A 198 2.23 8.07 -4.21
CA ILE A 198 2.62 9.24 -5.01
C ILE A 198 3.22 8.83 -6.35
N THR A 199 2.99 9.66 -7.37
CA THR A 199 3.36 9.34 -8.75
C THR A 199 4.15 10.41 -9.47
N THR A 200 4.36 11.59 -8.87
CA THR A 200 4.99 12.73 -9.55
C THR A 200 6.17 13.31 -8.77
N LEU A 201 7.07 13.97 -9.50
CA LEU A 201 8.10 14.86 -8.95
C LEU A 201 7.49 15.98 -8.10
N ASP A 202 6.30 16.49 -8.51
CA ASP A 202 5.58 17.55 -7.78
C ASP A 202 5.21 17.03 -6.35
N ALA A 203 4.76 15.79 -6.23
CA ALA A 203 4.46 15.17 -4.94
C ALA A 203 5.72 14.97 -4.08
N VAL A 204 6.81 14.47 -4.66
CA VAL A 204 8.10 14.34 -3.95
C VAL A 204 8.53 15.68 -3.37
N ASN A 205 8.56 16.72 -4.19
CA ASN A 205 8.98 18.06 -3.76
C ASN A 205 8.06 18.64 -2.69
N PHE A 206 6.74 18.43 -2.82
CA PHE A 206 5.79 18.91 -1.83
C PHE A 206 5.98 18.20 -0.48
N VAL A 207 6.09 16.88 -0.46
CA VAL A 207 6.33 16.09 0.78
C VAL A 207 7.63 16.51 1.45
N LEU A 208 8.70 16.73 0.70
CA LEU A 208 9.97 17.21 1.22
C LEU A 208 9.85 18.58 1.88
N SER A 209 9.02 19.47 1.32
CA SER A 209 8.85 20.85 1.80
C SER A 209 7.97 20.98 3.06
N GLN A 210 7.19 19.96 3.42
CA GLN A 210 6.21 20.03 4.50
C GLN A 210 6.68 19.32 5.75
N ASN A 211 6.35 19.86 6.93
CA ASN A 211 6.43 19.14 8.21
C ASN A 211 5.19 18.24 8.39
N ASN A 212 5.29 17.25 9.27
CA ASN A 212 4.19 16.33 9.61
C ASN A 212 3.57 15.66 8.36
N MET A 213 4.41 15.36 7.35
CA MET A 213 3.99 14.75 6.11
C MET A 213 4.95 13.67 5.66
N ALA A 214 4.38 12.58 5.15
CA ALA A 214 5.10 11.48 4.52
C ALA A 214 4.35 11.01 3.24
N ALA A 215 4.92 10.06 2.54
CA ALA A 215 4.30 9.45 1.36
C ALA A 215 4.62 7.95 1.27
N THR A 216 3.67 7.19 0.75
CA THR A 216 3.91 5.81 0.30
C THR A 216 4.29 5.79 -1.18
N ILE A 217 5.19 4.87 -1.55
CA ILE A 217 5.59 4.63 -2.94
C ILE A 217 5.41 3.15 -3.24
N THR A 218 4.68 2.85 -4.31
CA THR A 218 4.32 1.48 -4.69
C THR A 218 5.37 0.85 -5.61
N PRO A 219 5.46 -0.48 -5.70
CA PRO A 219 6.41 -1.15 -6.58
C PRO A 219 6.13 -0.86 -8.06
N GLN A 220 4.85 -0.75 -8.47
CA GLN A 220 4.51 -0.44 -9.85
C GLN A 220 4.98 0.95 -10.29
N HIS A 221 4.91 1.96 -9.41
CA HIS A 221 5.35 3.31 -9.74
C HIS A 221 6.89 3.48 -9.70
N LEU A 222 7.60 2.57 -9.02
CA LEU A 222 9.06 2.51 -9.07
C LEU A 222 9.57 1.78 -10.32
N LEU A 223 8.93 0.66 -10.69
CA LEU A 223 9.39 -0.21 -11.78
C LEU A 223 9.00 0.31 -13.16
N PHE A 224 7.80 0.90 -13.29
CA PHE A 224 7.19 1.15 -14.60
C PHE A 224 6.82 2.61 -14.80
N ASN A 225 7.05 3.11 -16.02
CA ASN A 225 6.47 4.35 -16.49
C ASN A 225 5.22 4.06 -17.35
N ARG A 226 4.51 5.11 -17.78
CA ARG A 226 3.24 5.01 -18.51
C ARG A 226 3.32 4.21 -19.83
N ASN A 227 4.50 4.05 -20.42
CA ASN A 227 4.65 3.27 -21.65
C ASN A 227 4.27 1.79 -21.43
N MET A 228 4.40 1.28 -20.19
CA MET A 228 4.05 -0.10 -19.88
C MET A 228 2.57 -0.40 -20.11
N ILE A 229 1.68 0.59 -19.94
CA ILE A 229 0.24 0.44 -20.19
C ILE A 229 -0.04 0.12 -21.66
N PHE A 230 0.85 0.54 -22.58
CA PHE A 230 0.66 0.47 -24.04
C PHE A 230 1.65 -0.44 -24.74
N LYS A 231 2.52 -1.13 -24.02
CA LYS A 231 3.57 -1.97 -24.60
C LYS A 231 2.98 -3.20 -25.32
N GLY A 232 3.02 -3.19 -26.64
CA GLY A 232 2.47 -4.28 -27.47
C GLY A 232 0.93 -4.31 -27.51
N GLY A 233 0.26 -3.21 -27.20
CA GLY A 233 -1.19 -3.06 -27.08
C GLY A 233 -1.59 -2.54 -25.70
N ILE A 234 -2.89 -2.52 -25.40
CA ILE A 234 -3.38 -2.12 -24.08
C ILE A 234 -3.08 -3.23 -23.07
N ARG A 235 -2.47 -2.87 -21.93
CA ARG A 235 -2.08 -3.79 -20.86
C ARG A 235 -2.87 -3.47 -19.58
N PRO A 236 -4.11 -3.96 -19.43
CA PRO A 236 -5.01 -3.56 -18.34
C PRO A 236 -4.46 -3.89 -16.94
N HIS A 237 -3.62 -4.94 -16.79
CA HIS A 237 -3.03 -5.32 -15.51
C HIS A 237 -1.96 -4.36 -14.99
N PHE A 238 -1.52 -3.37 -15.80
CA PHE A 238 -0.69 -2.23 -15.38
C PHE A 238 -1.49 -0.96 -15.15
N TYR A 239 -2.81 -0.99 -15.35
CA TYR A 239 -3.68 0.16 -15.09
C TYR A 239 -4.05 0.22 -13.60
N CYS A 240 -3.65 1.32 -12.97
CA CYS A 240 -3.96 1.70 -11.58
C CYS A 240 -4.30 3.20 -11.51
N LEU A 241 -4.87 3.63 -10.42
CA LEU A 241 -5.06 5.04 -10.10
C LEU A 241 -4.45 5.34 -8.72
N PRO A 242 -3.55 6.34 -8.64
CA PRO A 242 -3.07 7.23 -9.72
C PRO A 242 -2.35 6.46 -10.83
N ILE A 243 -2.54 6.91 -12.06
CA ILE A 243 -1.97 6.25 -13.24
C ILE A 243 -0.44 6.37 -13.30
N LEU A 244 0.24 5.37 -13.88
CA LEU A 244 1.68 5.45 -14.18
C LEU A 244 2.02 6.71 -14.96
N LYS A 245 3.09 7.40 -14.58
CA LYS A 245 3.48 8.70 -15.14
C LYS A 245 4.66 8.58 -16.12
N ARG A 246 5.19 9.74 -16.58
CA ARG A 246 6.39 9.83 -17.42
C ARG A 246 7.61 9.31 -16.69
N GLU A 247 8.64 8.94 -17.46
CA GLU A 247 9.91 8.44 -16.91
C GLU A 247 10.57 9.42 -15.93
N THR A 248 10.50 10.72 -16.21
CA THR A 248 11.03 11.75 -15.31
C THR A 248 10.41 11.73 -13.92
N HIS A 249 9.12 11.42 -13.81
CA HIS A 249 8.43 11.25 -12.53
C HIS A 249 8.85 9.94 -11.87
N ARG A 250 8.90 8.83 -12.62
CA ARG A 250 9.36 7.54 -12.08
C ARG A 250 10.77 7.64 -11.49
N GLN A 251 11.68 8.30 -12.18
CA GLN A 251 13.04 8.54 -11.68
C GLN A 251 13.04 9.35 -10.37
N ALA A 252 12.22 10.41 -10.27
CA ALA A 252 12.10 11.18 -9.05
C ALA A 252 11.56 10.35 -7.86
N LEU A 253 10.62 9.43 -8.12
CA LEU A 253 10.14 8.49 -7.09
C LEU A 253 11.24 7.53 -6.66
N LEU A 254 12.00 6.98 -7.61
CA LEU A 254 13.13 6.10 -7.32
C LEU A 254 14.17 6.81 -6.47
N GLU A 255 14.58 8.01 -6.85
CA GLU A 255 15.52 8.84 -6.09
C GLU A 255 15.00 9.11 -4.67
N ALA A 256 13.71 9.40 -4.50
CA ALA A 256 13.08 9.58 -3.20
C ALA A 256 13.12 8.30 -2.34
N ALA A 257 12.79 7.13 -2.93
CA ALA A 257 12.76 5.85 -2.23
C ALA A 257 14.15 5.43 -1.73
N ILE A 258 15.19 5.62 -2.53
CA ILE A 258 16.58 5.23 -2.18
C ILE A 258 17.35 6.32 -1.43
N SER A 259 16.77 7.51 -1.23
CA SER A 259 17.45 8.66 -0.60
C SER A 259 17.81 8.45 0.86
N GLY A 260 17.19 7.49 1.53
CA GLY A 260 17.28 7.35 2.99
C GLY A 260 16.44 8.38 3.76
N ASN A 261 15.60 9.17 3.10
CA ASN A 261 14.74 10.14 3.76
C ASN A 261 13.52 9.45 4.40
N PRO A 262 13.29 9.59 5.73
CA PRO A 262 12.23 8.88 6.45
C PRO A 262 10.79 9.31 6.07
N LYS A 263 10.63 10.31 5.24
CA LYS A 263 9.31 10.72 4.73
C LYS A 263 8.76 9.80 3.64
N PHE A 264 9.57 8.92 3.06
CA PHE A 264 9.16 8.00 2.00
C PHE A 264 9.29 6.56 2.47
N PHE A 265 8.21 5.79 2.37
CA PHE A 265 8.21 4.39 2.79
C PHE A 265 7.29 3.52 1.92
N LEU A 266 7.40 2.23 2.12
CA LEU A 266 6.69 1.21 1.38
C LEU A 266 5.17 1.31 1.60
N GLY A 267 4.40 1.24 0.52
CA GLY A 267 2.97 0.96 0.51
C GLY A 267 2.63 0.33 -0.82
N THR A 268 2.18 -0.93 -0.81
CA THR A 268 2.06 -1.71 -2.05
C THR A 268 0.95 -1.23 -2.96
N ASP A 269 -0.12 -0.69 -2.38
CA ASP A 269 -1.39 -0.47 -3.07
C ASP A 269 -1.80 -1.71 -3.88
N SER A 270 -1.54 -2.90 -3.31
CA SER A 270 -2.02 -4.13 -3.92
C SER A 270 -3.54 -4.13 -3.90
N ALA A 271 -4.13 -4.00 -5.10
CA ALA A 271 -5.56 -3.83 -5.31
C ALA A 271 -6.08 -4.90 -6.27
N PRO A 272 -6.45 -6.08 -5.73
CA PRO A 272 -6.85 -7.22 -6.54
C PRO A 272 -8.21 -7.00 -7.21
N HIS A 273 -8.24 -7.32 -8.52
CA HIS A 273 -9.43 -7.40 -9.36
C HIS A 273 -9.33 -8.63 -10.24
N THR A 274 -10.46 -9.28 -10.52
CA THR A 274 -10.47 -10.43 -11.41
C THR A 274 -10.00 -10.06 -12.82
N ARG A 275 -9.48 -11.03 -13.57
CA ARG A 275 -9.14 -10.86 -14.99
C ARG A 275 -10.30 -10.23 -15.75
N ASN A 276 -11.51 -10.77 -15.62
CA ASN A 276 -12.71 -10.25 -16.31
C ASN A 276 -12.99 -8.79 -15.98
N SER A 277 -12.78 -8.35 -14.73
CA SER A 277 -12.98 -6.95 -14.35
C SER A 277 -11.91 -6.03 -14.92
N LYS A 278 -10.69 -6.53 -15.09
CA LYS A 278 -9.57 -5.79 -15.66
C LYS A 278 -9.64 -5.71 -17.19
N GLU A 279 -10.07 -6.80 -17.84
CA GLU A 279 -10.14 -6.97 -19.30
C GLU A 279 -11.54 -6.68 -19.84
N SER A 280 -12.21 -5.69 -19.26
CA SER A 280 -13.53 -5.18 -19.66
C SER A 280 -13.45 -3.71 -20.05
N ASP A 281 -14.53 -3.17 -20.63
CA ASP A 281 -14.63 -1.74 -20.99
C ASP A 281 -14.41 -0.82 -19.78
N CYS A 282 -14.83 -1.24 -18.59
CA CYS A 282 -14.59 -0.51 -17.34
C CYS A 282 -13.10 -0.50 -16.96
N GLY A 283 -12.38 -1.61 -17.18
CA GLY A 283 -10.96 -1.75 -16.88
C GLY A 283 -10.64 -1.36 -15.44
N CYS A 284 -11.13 -2.10 -14.44
CA CYS A 284 -10.96 -1.71 -13.02
C CYS A 284 -9.53 -1.31 -12.69
N ALA A 285 -9.35 -0.14 -12.07
CA ALA A 285 -8.03 0.36 -11.66
C ALA A 285 -7.51 -0.40 -10.43
N GLY A 286 -6.28 -0.89 -10.51
CA GLY A 286 -5.59 -1.60 -9.44
C GLY A 286 -4.62 -2.65 -9.97
N CYS A 287 -3.45 -2.75 -9.35
CA CYS A 287 -2.45 -3.79 -9.63
C CYS A 287 -2.41 -4.79 -8.47
N PHE A 288 -2.28 -6.08 -8.77
CA PHE A 288 -2.10 -7.10 -7.75
C PHE A 288 -0.62 -7.42 -7.57
N SER A 289 0.01 -6.81 -6.57
CA SER A 289 1.43 -6.98 -6.25
C SER A 289 1.71 -7.81 -5.00
N ALA A 290 0.71 -8.08 -4.15
CA ALA A 290 0.89 -8.77 -2.86
C ALA A 290 1.52 -10.17 -2.99
N LEU A 291 1.43 -10.82 -4.14
CA LEU A 291 2.08 -12.12 -4.37
C LEU A 291 3.60 -12.06 -4.14
N HIS A 292 4.25 -10.96 -4.52
CA HIS A 292 5.71 -10.83 -4.61
C HIS A 292 6.18 -9.39 -4.37
N ALA A 293 5.52 -8.69 -3.45
CA ALA A 293 5.75 -7.26 -3.27
C ALA A 293 7.17 -6.94 -2.81
N ILE A 294 7.68 -7.63 -1.78
CA ILE A 294 9.03 -7.34 -1.26
C ILE A 294 10.12 -7.74 -2.25
N GLU A 295 9.88 -8.78 -3.06
CA GLU A 295 10.77 -9.18 -4.13
C GLU A 295 10.86 -8.09 -5.23
N LEU A 296 9.72 -7.45 -5.57
CA LEU A 296 9.72 -6.33 -6.52
C LEU A 296 10.51 -5.12 -5.99
N TYR A 297 10.37 -4.80 -4.70
CA TYR A 297 11.17 -3.73 -4.10
C TYR A 297 12.66 -4.10 -4.07
N ALA A 298 13.01 -5.33 -3.73
CA ALA A 298 14.39 -5.79 -3.75
C ALA A 298 15.02 -5.67 -5.16
N GLU A 299 14.26 -6.02 -6.19
CA GLU A 299 14.67 -5.86 -7.60
C GLU A 299 14.95 -4.38 -7.94
N VAL A 300 14.05 -3.48 -7.55
CA VAL A 300 14.20 -2.02 -7.78
C VAL A 300 15.44 -1.47 -7.08
N PHE A 301 15.61 -1.79 -5.79
CA PHE A 301 16.71 -1.25 -5.00
C PHE A 301 18.06 -1.84 -5.43
N GLU A 302 18.09 -3.11 -5.87
CA GLU A 302 19.31 -3.69 -6.46
C GLU A 302 19.70 -3.01 -7.78
N GLN A 303 18.73 -2.79 -8.69
CA GLN A 303 18.96 -2.12 -9.96
C GLN A 303 19.46 -0.68 -9.78
N ALA A 304 19.15 -0.06 -8.65
CA ALA A 304 19.60 1.27 -8.28
C ALA A 304 20.90 1.28 -7.43
N ASP A 305 21.51 0.10 -7.21
CA ASP A 305 22.70 -0.06 -6.33
C ASP A 305 22.46 0.48 -4.89
N ALA A 306 21.26 0.23 -4.36
CA ALA A 306 20.78 0.81 -3.08
C ALA A 306 20.10 -0.24 -2.17
N LEU A 307 20.45 -1.52 -2.27
CA LEU A 307 19.87 -2.59 -1.44
C LEU A 307 20.05 -2.32 0.06
N ASP A 308 21.09 -1.62 0.46
CA ASP A 308 21.35 -1.21 1.84
C ASP A 308 20.31 -0.21 2.40
N LYS A 309 19.51 0.42 1.55
CA LYS A 309 18.44 1.34 1.93
C LYS A 309 17.08 0.66 2.04
N LEU A 310 16.93 -0.55 1.49
CA LEU A 310 15.63 -1.23 1.42
C LEU A 310 15.04 -1.50 2.80
N GLU A 311 15.83 -1.96 3.76
CA GLU A 311 15.35 -2.26 5.11
C GLU A 311 14.72 -1.04 5.79
N ALA A 312 15.39 0.10 5.73
CA ALA A 312 14.88 1.32 6.34
C ALA A 312 13.58 1.80 5.66
N PHE A 313 13.53 1.76 4.32
CA PHE A 313 12.35 2.11 3.53
C PHE A 313 11.15 1.18 3.79
N ALA A 314 11.40 -0.11 3.92
CA ALA A 314 10.33 -1.11 4.06
C ALA A 314 9.89 -1.34 5.51
N SER A 315 10.81 -1.17 6.50
CA SER A 315 10.60 -1.68 7.86
C SER A 315 10.77 -0.64 8.96
N PHE A 316 11.36 0.55 8.70
CA PHE A 316 11.64 1.51 9.76
C PHE A 316 10.85 2.81 9.64
N TYR A 317 10.81 3.42 8.46
CA TYR A 317 10.25 4.77 8.31
C TYR A 317 8.73 4.82 8.53
N GLY A 318 8.01 3.80 8.09
CA GLY A 318 6.58 3.71 8.31
C GLY A 318 6.22 3.59 9.80
N PRO A 319 6.72 2.57 10.56
CA PRO A 319 6.44 2.50 12.00
C PRO A 319 6.82 3.79 12.73
N ASP A 320 7.98 4.38 12.42
CA ASP A 320 8.42 5.62 13.06
C ASP A 320 7.42 6.77 12.79
N PHE A 321 6.94 6.91 11.53
CA PHE A 321 5.90 7.89 11.21
C PHE A 321 4.61 7.62 11.96
N TYR A 322 4.13 6.38 12.02
CA TYR A 322 2.89 6.02 12.72
C TYR A 322 3.05 5.92 14.24
N GLN A 323 4.26 6.16 14.78
CA GLN A 323 4.58 6.06 16.21
C GLN A 323 4.27 4.66 16.77
N LEU A 324 4.60 3.64 15.98
CA LEU A 324 4.49 2.23 16.35
C LEU A 324 5.88 1.64 16.59
N PRO A 325 6.02 0.64 17.45
CA PRO A 325 7.29 -0.05 17.59
C PRO A 325 7.67 -0.73 16.28
N ARG A 326 8.96 -0.72 15.93
CA ARG A 326 9.50 -1.50 14.82
C ARG A 326 9.33 -2.99 15.10
N ASN A 327 9.17 -3.80 14.05
CA ASN A 327 9.13 -5.25 14.17
C ASN A 327 10.48 -5.80 14.65
N THR A 328 10.46 -6.99 15.24
CA THR A 328 11.67 -7.67 15.76
C THR A 328 11.97 -8.98 15.04
N ASP A 329 10.99 -9.53 14.33
CA ASP A 329 11.16 -10.68 13.47
C ASP A 329 11.72 -10.24 12.09
N THR A 330 12.26 -11.20 11.35
CA THR A 330 12.95 -10.94 10.07
C THR A 330 12.31 -11.71 8.94
N ILE A 331 12.59 -11.28 7.71
CA ILE A 331 12.30 -11.98 6.46
C ILE A 331 13.59 -12.09 5.67
N THR A 332 13.82 -13.25 5.04
CA THR A 332 14.99 -13.47 4.20
C THR A 332 14.58 -13.67 2.75
N LEU A 333 15.29 -12.99 1.86
CA LEU A 333 15.21 -13.20 0.43
C LEU A 333 16.51 -13.84 -0.04
N THR A 334 16.40 -14.78 -0.98
CA THR A 334 17.58 -15.38 -1.64
C THR A 334 17.62 -14.95 -3.08
N LYS A 335 18.84 -14.74 -3.60
CA LYS A 335 19.03 -14.44 -5.02
C LYS A 335 18.87 -15.72 -5.82
N THR A 336 17.66 -15.96 -6.28
CA THR A 336 17.27 -17.16 -7.06
C THR A 336 16.24 -16.73 -8.09
N SER A 337 16.59 -16.87 -9.38
CA SER A 337 15.64 -16.56 -10.46
C SER A 337 14.41 -17.46 -10.39
N TRP A 338 13.24 -16.86 -10.55
CA TRP A 338 11.97 -17.56 -10.63
C TRP A 338 10.99 -16.78 -11.50
N ARG A 339 10.05 -17.50 -12.10
CA ARG A 339 9.04 -16.90 -12.96
C ARG A 339 7.76 -16.59 -12.19
N ILE A 340 7.29 -15.34 -12.30
CA ILE A 340 5.99 -14.94 -11.76
C ILE A 340 4.91 -15.72 -12.50
N PRO A 341 3.96 -16.39 -11.80
CA PRO A 341 2.87 -17.11 -12.46
C PRO A 341 2.03 -16.18 -13.33
N GLU A 342 1.47 -16.72 -14.42
CA GLU A 342 0.59 -15.96 -15.33
C GLU A 342 -0.70 -15.53 -14.61
N GLU A 343 -1.17 -16.35 -13.68
CA GLU A 343 -2.38 -16.12 -12.90
C GLU A 343 -2.34 -16.89 -11.57
N VAL A 344 -3.19 -16.46 -10.64
CA VAL A 344 -3.43 -17.16 -9.37
C VAL A 344 -4.93 -17.19 -9.05
N PRO A 345 -5.41 -18.21 -8.32
CA PRO A 345 -6.82 -18.28 -7.91
C PRO A 345 -7.24 -17.05 -7.08
N PHE A 346 -8.45 -16.55 -7.30
CA PHE A 346 -8.99 -15.43 -6.53
C PHE A 346 -10.35 -15.73 -5.88
N THR A 347 -11.29 -16.31 -6.64
CA THR A 347 -12.62 -16.65 -6.15
C THR A 347 -12.98 -18.07 -6.58
N GLU A 348 -14.02 -18.66 -5.99
CA GLU A 348 -14.51 -19.99 -6.36
C GLU A 348 -15.27 -20.00 -7.70
N ALA A 349 -15.44 -18.86 -8.37
CA ALA A 349 -16.34 -18.69 -9.51
C ALA A 349 -15.60 -18.68 -10.84
N GLY A 350 -15.76 -19.69 -11.65
CA GLY A 350 -15.64 -19.79 -13.10
C GLY A 350 -14.46 -19.14 -13.87
N PRO A 351 -14.36 -19.32 -15.18
CA PRO A 351 -13.27 -18.76 -16.00
C PRO A 351 -13.21 -17.22 -15.93
N GLY A 352 -12.02 -16.66 -15.79
CA GLY A 352 -11.78 -15.21 -15.71
C GLY A 352 -11.94 -14.62 -14.31
N SER A 353 -12.15 -15.45 -13.29
CA SER A 353 -12.14 -15.04 -11.88
C SER A 353 -10.74 -15.02 -11.26
N GLU A 354 -9.72 -15.43 -12.00
CA GLU A 354 -8.33 -15.44 -11.57
C GLU A 354 -7.79 -14.02 -11.40
N LEU A 355 -6.74 -13.89 -10.57
CA LEU A 355 -5.90 -12.69 -10.52
C LEU A 355 -4.71 -12.85 -11.45
N VAL A 356 -4.38 -11.78 -12.16
CA VAL A 356 -3.12 -11.67 -12.88
C VAL A 356 -2.17 -10.83 -12.01
N PRO A 357 -1.08 -11.44 -11.52
CA PRO A 357 -0.09 -10.71 -10.72
C PRO A 357 0.57 -9.59 -11.54
N LEU A 358 1.00 -8.55 -10.85
CA LEU A 358 1.80 -7.51 -11.48
C LEU A 358 3.04 -8.14 -12.12
N TRP A 359 3.28 -7.81 -13.39
CA TRP A 359 4.40 -8.32 -14.17
C TRP A 359 4.37 -9.84 -14.42
N ALA A 360 3.18 -10.45 -14.43
CA ALA A 360 2.97 -11.88 -14.71
C ALA A 360 3.80 -12.39 -15.91
N GLY A 361 4.30 -13.61 -15.80
CA GLY A 361 5.11 -14.26 -16.82
C GLY A 361 6.55 -13.78 -16.96
N ASN A 362 6.97 -12.75 -16.23
CA ASN A 362 8.36 -12.28 -16.21
C ASN A 362 9.16 -12.95 -15.08
N GLU A 363 10.48 -12.80 -15.15
CA GLU A 363 11.40 -13.34 -14.14
C GLU A 363 11.77 -12.27 -13.10
N LEU A 364 11.86 -12.69 -11.85
CA LEU A 364 12.49 -11.97 -10.74
C LEU A 364 13.74 -12.71 -10.29
N THR A 365 14.71 -11.97 -9.77
CA THR A 365 15.98 -12.54 -9.30
C THR A 365 16.01 -12.76 -7.79
N TRP A 366 15.09 -12.16 -7.05
CA TRP A 366 14.91 -12.32 -5.60
C TRP A 366 13.68 -13.17 -5.28
N LYS A 367 13.77 -13.99 -4.24
CA LYS A 367 12.67 -14.83 -3.76
C LYS A 367 12.68 -14.91 -2.24
N VAL A 368 11.54 -14.70 -1.62
CA VAL A 368 11.33 -14.94 -0.17
C VAL A 368 11.46 -16.43 0.13
N VAL A 369 12.19 -16.78 1.18
CA VAL A 369 12.44 -18.16 1.65
C VAL A 369 11.87 -18.41 3.02
#